data_2f726da98caa731fb51d6349449a8afe
#
_entry.id   2f726da98caa731fb51d6349449a8afe
#
_cell.length_a   1.000
_cell.length_b   1.000
_cell.length_c   1.000
_cell.angle_alpha   90.00
_cell.angle_beta   90.00
_cell.angle_gamma   90.00
#
_symmetry.space_group_name_H-M   'P 1'
#
loop_
_entity.id
_entity.type
_entity.pdbx_description
1 polymer ?
#
loop_
_entity_poly.entity_id
_entity_poly.type
_entity_poly.pdbx_seq_one_letter_code
_entity_poly.pdbx_strand_id
1 'polypeptide(L)'
;MKNITKNTSKGFTLIELVMVTIILGILAAVAIPRYQQTVDNAEATAEKAFVDMVWAGCEQEASERLTEFGLEAWPYNPLTTIGRSRNVKSNLTLGVPDEDNEWQFSLIDAGEPAIFHQRPDDEIYYYTYDSLTFELAEEPVRYIAQ
;
A
#
# COMPACT_ATOMS: atom_id res chain seq x y z
N MET A 1 -50.54 51.87 -1.55
CA MET A 1 -49.22 51.95 -0.91
C MET A 1 -48.76 50.58 -0.51
N LYS A 2 -47.67 50.06 -1.10
CA LYS A 2 -47.20 48.69 -0.89
C LYS A 2 -46.11 48.73 0.18
N ASN A 3 -46.40 48.19 1.36
CA ASN A 3 -45.42 48.09 2.47
C ASN A 3 -44.35 47.08 2.10
N ILE A 4 -43.13 47.57 1.84
CA ILE A 4 -41.95 46.76 1.68
C ILE A 4 -41.39 46.44 3.08
N THR A 5 -41.66 45.24 3.57
CA THR A 5 -41.03 44.72 4.77
C THR A 5 -39.53 44.48 4.47
N LYS A 6 -38.67 45.31 5.09
CA LYS A 6 -37.21 45.09 5.08
C LYS A 6 -36.92 43.81 5.89
N ASN A 7 -36.56 42.72 5.17
CA ASN A 7 -35.95 41.56 5.80
C ASN A 7 -34.55 41.97 6.27
N THR A 8 -34.38 42.16 7.56
CA THR A 8 -33.06 42.34 8.20
C THR A 8 -32.43 40.93 8.27
N SER A 9 -31.56 40.60 7.34
CA SER A 9 -30.67 39.44 7.45
C SER A 9 -29.72 39.71 8.64
N LYS A 10 -29.87 38.88 9.69
CA LYS A 10 -28.93 38.91 10.82
C LYS A 10 -27.61 38.29 10.33
N GLY A 11 -26.55 39.08 10.33
CA GLY A 11 -25.18 38.61 10.06
C GLY A 11 -24.60 37.90 11.29
N PHE A 12 -23.65 37.03 11.05
CA PHE A 12 -22.87 36.38 12.13
C PHE A 12 -22.08 37.38 12.94
N THR A 13 -22.00 37.20 14.24
CA THR A 13 -21.13 37.98 15.11
C THR A 13 -19.69 37.44 15.05
N LEU A 14 -18.71 38.32 15.30
CA LEU A 14 -17.31 37.94 15.34
C LEU A 14 -17.04 36.85 16.38
N ILE A 15 -17.72 36.92 17.52
CA ILE A 15 -17.57 35.92 18.60
C ILE A 15 -18.09 34.54 18.20
N GLU A 16 -19.21 34.45 17.47
CA GLU A 16 -19.73 33.18 16.95
C GLU A 16 -18.71 32.52 16.00
N LEU A 17 -18.07 33.31 15.12
CA LEU A 17 -17.06 32.78 14.21
C LEU A 17 -15.84 32.26 14.98
N VAL A 18 -15.35 33.02 15.96
CA VAL A 18 -14.20 32.63 16.80
C VAL A 18 -14.49 31.36 17.59
N MET A 19 -15.67 31.27 18.20
CA MET A 19 -16.08 30.07 18.97
C MET A 19 -16.12 28.82 18.08
N VAL A 20 -16.68 28.92 16.87
CA VAL A 20 -16.73 27.80 15.91
C VAL A 20 -15.33 27.39 15.48
N THR A 21 -14.44 28.33 15.17
CA THR A 21 -13.06 27.99 14.76
C THR A 21 -12.27 27.30 15.88
N ILE A 22 -12.45 27.72 17.14
CA ILE A 22 -11.81 27.07 18.28
C ILE A 22 -12.33 25.61 18.42
N ILE A 23 -13.65 25.40 18.36
CA ILE A 23 -14.23 24.06 18.46
C ILE A 23 -13.73 23.17 17.32
N LEU A 24 -13.73 23.66 16.08
CA LEU A 24 -13.23 22.92 14.93
C LEU A 24 -11.72 22.61 15.07
N GLY A 25 -10.92 23.52 15.61
CA GLY A 25 -9.51 23.30 15.88
C GLY A 25 -9.26 22.16 16.88
N ILE A 26 -10.04 22.11 17.97
CA ILE A 26 -9.95 21.05 18.97
C ILE A 26 -10.36 19.70 18.36
N LEU A 27 -11.47 19.66 17.61
CA LEU A 27 -11.93 18.44 16.96
C LEU A 27 -10.91 17.94 15.92
N ALA A 28 -10.35 18.82 15.12
CA ALA A 28 -9.32 18.47 14.13
C ALA A 28 -8.06 17.90 14.79
N ALA A 29 -7.61 18.47 15.91
CA ALA A 29 -6.43 18.00 16.63
C ALA A 29 -6.55 16.56 17.13
N VAL A 30 -7.77 16.09 17.42
CA VAL A 30 -8.05 14.71 17.82
C VAL A 30 -8.33 13.80 16.62
N ALA A 31 -8.98 14.32 15.58
CA ALA A 31 -9.42 13.53 14.44
C ALA A 31 -8.26 13.16 13.49
N ILE A 32 -7.34 14.09 13.25
CA ILE A 32 -6.23 13.88 12.29
C ILE A 32 -5.35 12.68 12.67
N PRO A 33 -4.79 12.57 13.88
CA PRO A 33 -3.92 11.45 14.22
C PRO A 33 -4.66 10.09 14.20
N ARG A 34 -5.93 10.07 14.55
CA ARG A 34 -6.74 8.83 14.46
C ARG A 34 -6.99 8.42 13.01
N TYR A 35 -7.21 9.39 12.14
CA TYR A 35 -7.36 9.13 10.71
C TYR A 35 -6.08 8.55 10.11
N GLN A 36 -4.92 9.12 10.43
CA GLN A 36 -3.61 8.60 9.98
C GLN A 36 -3.40 7.16 10.41
N GLN A 37 -3.62 6.82 11.70
CA GLN A 37 -3.53 5.43 12.15
C GLN A 37 -4.47 4.47 11.40
N THR A 38 -5.64 4.94 11.01
CA THR A 38 -6.59 4.12 10.24
C THR A 38 -6.06 3.88 8.82
N VAL A 39 -5.45 4.87 8.19
CA VAL A 39 -4.82 4.75 6.86
C VAL A 39 -3.65 3.78 6.94
N ASP A 40 -2.73 3.96 7.88
CA ASP A 40 -1.54 3.10 8.06
C ASP A 40 -1.95 1.62 8.26
N ASN A 41 -2.99 1.37 9.08
CA ASN A 41 -3.49 0.01 9.29
C ASN A 41 -4.16 -0.56 8.03
N ALA A 42 -4.84 0.26 7.25
CA ALA A 42 -5.46 -0.17 5.99
C ALA A 42 -4.40 -0.52 4.94
N GLU A 43 -3.33 0.26 4.85
CA GLU A 43 -2.19 0.01 3.97
C GLU A 43 -1.48 -1.30 4.36
N ALA A 44 -1.13 -1.48 5.63
CA ALA A 44 -0.52 -2.71 6.11
C ALA A 44 -1.39 -3.96 5.84
N THR A 45 -2.71 -3.82 5.98
CA THR A 45 -3.65 -4.90 5.68
C THR A 45 -3.70 -5.21 4.19
N ALA A 46 -3.69 -4.19 3.35
CA ALA A 46 -3.68 -4.36 1.89
C ALA A 46 -2.37 -4.99 1.41
N GLU A 47 -1.22 -4.58 1.97
CA GLU A 47 0.09 -5.19 1.69
C GLU A 47 0.10 -6.67 2.05
N LYS A 48 -0.36 -7.02 3.26
CA LYS A 48 -0.44 -8.41 3.68
C LYS A 48 -1.33 -9.24 2.75
N ALA A 49 -2.49 -8.73 2.40
CA ALA A 49 -3.39 -9.42 1.46
C ALA A 49 -2.75 -9.63 0.08
N PHE A 50 -1.92 -8.68 -0.38
CA PHE A 50 -1.17 -8.82 -1.62
C PHE A 50 -0.11 -9.92 -1.52
N VAL A 51 0.68 -9.93 -0.45
CA VAL A 51 1.70 -10.97 -0.20
C VAL A 51 1.06 -12.36 -0.09
N ASP A 52 -0.06 -12.48 0.64
CA ASP A 52 -0.82 -13.73 0.75
C ASP A 52 -1.32 -14.21 -0.63
N MET A 53 -1.74 -13.28 -1.50
CA MET A 53 -2.14 -13.60 -2.87
C MET A 53 -0.96 -14.08 -3.72
N VAL A 54 0.21 -13.46 -3.59
CA VAL A 54 1.45 -13.90 -4.27
C VAL A 54 1.83 -15.30 -3.80
N TRP A 55 1.81 -15.52 -2.50
CA TRP A 55 2.07 -16.84 -1.91
C TRP A 55 1.15 -17.90 -2.50
N ALA A 56 -0.15 -17.67 -2.46
CA ALA A 56 -1.14 -18.61 -3.01
C ALA A 56 -0.92 -18.89 -4.51
N GLY A 57 -0.50 -17.88 -5.28
CA GLY A 57 -0.14 -18.04 -6.68
C GLY A 57 1.09 -18.92 -6.89
N CYS A 58 2.12 -18.78 -6.06
CA CYS A 58 3.32 -19.61 -6.09
C CYS A 58 3.00 -21.08 -5.75
N GLU A 59 2.18 -21.31 -4.72
CA GLU A 59 1.71 -22.64 -4.32
C GLU A 59 0.88 -23.32 -5.43
N GLN A 60 0.01 -22.56 -6.09
CA GLN A 60 -0.76 -23.06 -7.22
C GLN A 60 0.16 -23.47 -8.36
N GLU A 61 1.11 -22.64 -8.76
CA GLU A 61 2.07 -22.95 -9.83
C GLU A 61 2.94 -24.16 -9.48
N ALA A 62 3.38 -24.28 -8.23
CA ALA A 62 4.13 -25.44 -7.76
C ALA A 62 3.33 -26.73 -7.86
N SER A 63 2.04 -26.70 -7.48
CA SER A 63 1.12 -27.82 -7.59
C SER A 63 0.86 -28.25 -9.04
N GLU A 64 0.70 -27.27 -9.94
CA GLU A 64 0.54 -27.51 -11.38
C GLU A 64 1.80 -28.18 -11.96
N ARG A 65 3.00 -27.67 -11.65
CA ARG A 65 4.28 -28.24 -12.07
C ARG A 65 4.50 -29.64 -11.53
N LEU A 66 4.12 -29.90 -10.28
CA LEU A 66 4.18 -31.24 -9.69
C LEU A 66 3.30 -32.22 -10.46
N THR A 67 2.10 -31.80 -10.87
CA THR A 67 1.16 -32.64 -11.62
C THR A 67 1.62 -32.89 -13.06
N GLU A 68 2.19 -31.89 -13.71
CA GLU A 68 2.56 -31.93 -15.12
C GLU A 68 3.95 -32.57 -15.33
N PHE A 69 4.93 -32.25 -14.49
CA PHE A 69 6.34 -32.62 -14.65
C PHE A 69 6.86 -33.56 -13.54
N GLY A 70 6.06 -33.78 -12.47
CA GLY A 70 6.48 -34.59 -11.32
C GLY A 70 7.52 -33.86 -10.41
N LEU A 71 7.69 -32.58 -10.56
CA LEU A 71 8.64 -31.74 -9.79
C LEU A 71 7.93 -30.50 -9.26
N GLU A 72 7.98 -30.33 -7.95
CA GLU A 72 7.52 -29.11 -7.30
C GLU A 72 8.56 -28.00 -7.47
N ALA A 73 8.14 -26.84 -7.95
CA ALA A 73 9.02 -25.67 -8.10
C ALA A 73 8.22 -24.37 -8.09
N TRP A 74 8.67 -23.44 -7.31
CA TRP A 74 8.15 -22.07 -7.33
C TRP A 74 8.67 -21.29 -8.55
N PRO A 75 7.91 -20.30 -9.04
CA PRO A 75 8.36 -19.47 -10.15
C PRO A 75 9.58 -18.66 -9.77
N TYR A 76 10.47 -18.40 -10.72
CA TYR A 76 11.62 -17.51 -10.50
C TYR A 76 11.16 -16.08 -10.11
N ASN A 77 10.12 -15.59 -10.73
CA ASN A 77 9.50 -14.30 -10.40
C ASN A 77 8.07 -14.53 -9.90
N PRO A 78 7.82 -14.33 -8.59
CA PRO A 78 6.52 -14.62 -7.99
C PRO A 78 5.40 -13.70 -8.50
N LEU A 79 5.72 -12.49 -8.99
CA LEU A 79 4.71 -11.55 -9.51
C LEU A 79 4.10 -11.99 -10.83
N THR A 80 4.68 -13.00 -11.51
CA THR A 80 4.08 -13.58 -12.73
C THR A 80 2.79 -14.35 -12.44
N THR A 81 2.59 -14.84 -11.23
CA THR A 81 1.42 -15.63 -10.82
C THR A 81 0.16 -14.80 -10.66
N ILE A 82 0.30 -13.49 -10.41
CA ILE A 82 -0.84 -12.61 -10.13
C ILE A 82 -1.50 -12.02 -11.40
N GLY A 83 -0.99 -12.33 -12.56
CA GLY A 83 -1.51 -11.76 -13.80
C GLY A 83 -1.21 -10.26 -13.96
N ARG A 84 -1.84 -9.62 -14.94
CA ARG A 84 -1.60 -8.20 -15.22
C ARG A 84 -2.37 -7.31 -14.24
N SER A 85 -1.64 -6.60 -13.39
CA SER A 85 -2.18 -5.53 -12.55
C SER A 85 -1.52 -4.19 -12.91
N ARG A 86 -2.24 -3.07 -12.73
CA ARG A 86 -1.77 -1.74 -13.15
C ARG A 86 -0.48 -1.34 -12.41
N ASN A 87 -0.37 -1.69 -11.13
CA ASN A 87 0.71 -1.27 -10.25
C ASN A 87 1.69 -2.41 -9.96
N VAL A 88 1.77 -3.41 -10.83
CA VAL A 88 2.68 -4.56 -10.68
C VAL A 88 3.60 -4.64 -11.89
N LYS A 89 4.87 -4.41 -11.67
CA LYS A 89 5.93 -4.68 -12.66
C LYS A 89 6.31 -6.15 -12.58
N SER A 90 5.66 -6.99 -13.38
CA SER A 90 5.87 -8.43 -13.40
C SER A 90 7.15 -8.88 -14.14
N ASN A 91 7.87 -7.97 -14.76
CA ASN A 91 9.18 -8.26 -15.33
C ASN A 91 10.25 -7.97 -14.28
N LEU A 92 11.32 -8.80 -14.27
CA LEU A 92 12.49 -8.49 -13.45
C LEU A 92 13.06 -7.13 -13.90
N THR A 93 13.00 -6.16 -13.02
CA THR A 93 13.54 -4.82 -13.26
C THR A 93 14.60 -4.55 -12.21
N LEU A 94 15.79 -4.13 -12.62
CA LEU A 94 16.83 -3.74 -11.67
C LEU A 94 16.47 -2.40 -11.03
N GLY A 95 16.64 -2.30 -9.72
CA GLY A 95 16.33 -1.11 -8.93
C GLY A 95 15.08 -1.26 -8.06
N VAL A 96 14.62 -0.16 -7.55
CA VAL A 96 13.45 -0.07 -6.67
C VAL A 96 12.26 0.55 -7.41
N PRO A 97 11.01 0.38 -6.91
CA PRO A 97 9.84 1.06 -7.45
C PRO A 97 10.03 2.57 -7.45
N ASP A 98 9.37 3.26 -8.37
CA ASP A 98 9.42 4.71 -8.55
C ASP A 98 8.03 5.38 -8.63
N GLU A 99 6.96 4.61 -8.46
CA GLU A 99 5.58 5.09 -8.43
C GLU A 99 4.86 4.63 -7.16
N ASP A 100 3.97 5.47 -6.63
CA ASP A 100 3.14 5.15 -5.45
C ASP A 100 2.33 3.87 -5.64
N ASN A 101 2.33 3.03 -4.61
CA ASN A 101 1.67 1.72 -4.58
C ASN A 101 2.18 0.73 -5.65
N GLU A 102 3.38 0.92 -6.12
CA GLU A 102 3.99 0.01 -7.09
C GLU A 102 4.62 -1.20 -6.41
N TRP A 103 4.42 -2.36 -7.05
CA TRP A 103 5.04 -3.62 -6.70
C TRP A 103 6.01 -4.05 -7.79
N GLN A 104 7.23 -4.38 -7.41
CA GLN A 104 8.29 -4.75 -8.33
C GLN A 104 9.08 -5.93 -7.79
N PHE A 105 9.40 -6.90 -8.68
CA PHE A 105 10.38 -7.94 -8.37
C PHE A 105 11.77 -7.50 -8.80
N SER A 106 12.72 -7.47 -7.85
CA SER A 106 14.10 -7.02 -8.07
C SER A 106 15.06 -7.76 -7.15
N LEU A 107 16.32 -7.38 -7.23
CA LEU A 107 17.37 -7.89 -6.34
C LEU A 107 17.72 -6.81 -5.31
N ILE A 108 17.91 -7.22 -4.04
CA ILE A 108 18.51 -6.39 -3.01
C ILE A 108 20.00 -6.23 -3.33
N ASP A 109 20.66 -5.26 -2.70
CA ASP A 109 22.08 -4.93 -2.93
C ASP A 109 23.04 -6.14 -2.83
N ALA A 110 22.70 -7.16 -2.06
CA ALA A 110 23.42 -8.42 -1.96
C ALA A 110 23.14 -9.43 -3.10
N GLY A 111 22.23 -9.10 -4.02
CA GLY A 111 21.81 -9.98 -5.12
C GLY A 111 20.73 -10.98 -4.73
N GLU A 112 20.13 -10.84 -3.57
CA GLU A 112 19.02 -11.68 -3.11
C GLU A 112 17.69 -11.23 -3.76
N PRO A 113 16.86 -12.17 -4.25
CA PRO A 113 15.57 -11.84 -4.83
C PRO A 113 14.59 -11.30 -3.79
N ALA A 114 13.86 -10.25 -4.16
CA ALA A 114 12.85 -9.65 -3.30
C ALA A 114 11.71 -9.02 -4.09
N ILE A 115 10.56 -8.92 -3.44
CA ILE A 115 9.42 -8.15 -3.91
C ILE A 115 9.45 -6.81 -3.20
N PHE A 116 9.58 -5.74 -3.95
CA PHE A 116 9.57 -4.37 -3.44
C PHE A 116 8.18 -3.76 -3.56
N HIS A 117 7.83 -2.93 -2.60
CA HIS A 117 6.62 -2.12 -2.60
C HIS A 117 6.94 -0.69 -2.19
N GLN A 118 6.51 0.29 -2.98
CA GLN A 118 6.55 1.71 -2.61
C GLN A 118 5.20 2.14 -2.07
N ARG A 119 5.21 2.68 -0.85
CA ARG A 119 4.02 3.27 -0.21
C ARG A 119 3.79 4.70 -0.69
N PRO A 120 2.59 5.26 -0.47
CA PRO A 120 2.27 6.64 -0.86
C PRO A 120 3.09 7.73 -0.15
N ASP A 121 3.82 7.40 0.90
CA ASP A 121 4.73 8.29 1.63
C ASP A 121 6.17 8.27 1.10
N ASP A 122 6.39 7.67 -0.09
CA ASP A 122 7.70 7.42 -0.72
C ASP A 122 8.60 6.43 0.05
N GLU A 123 8.09 5.78 1.09
CA GLU A 123 8.83 4.74 1.77
C GLU A 123 8.78 3.42 0.97
N ILE A 124 9.95 2.79 0.81
CA ILE A 124 10.09 1.54 0.08
C ILE A 124 10.31 0.40 1.08
N TYR A 125 9.55 -0.66 0.90
CA TYR A 125 9.67 -1.89 1.67
C TYR A 125 9.94 -3.05 0.74
N TYR A 126 10.56 -4.12 1.26
CA TYR A 126 10.75 -5.34 0.51
C TYR A 126 10.45 -6.58 1.34
N TYR A 127 10.07 -7.63 0.63
CA TYR A 127 9.83 -8.97 1.14
C TYR A 127 10.83 -9.90 0.46
N THR A 128 11.67 -10.59 1.22
CA THR A 128 12.61 -11.56 0.67
C THR A 128 11.88 -12.74 0.07
N TYR A 129 12.36 -13.23 -1.06
CA TYR A 129 11.78 -14.33 -1.80
C TYR A 129 12.84 -15.35 -2.20
N ASP A 130 12.63 -16.61 -1.89
CA ASP A 130 13.51 -17.71 -2.33
C ASP A 130 12.69 -18.82 -2.99
N SER A 131 12.86 -18.96 -4.31
CA SER A 131 12.19 -19.99 -5.11
C SER A 131 12.76 -21.39 -4.90
N LEU A 132 13.92 -21.54 -4.27
CA LEU A 132 14.57 -22.82 -4.04
C LEU A 132 14.15 -23.44 -2.70
N THR A 133 13.97 -22.59 -1.68
CA THR A 133 13.52 -23.01 -0.34
C THR A 133 12.02 -22.91 -0.16
N PHE A 134 11.29 -22.35 -1.15
CA PHE A 134 9.84 -22.08 -1.09
C PHE A 134 9.48 -21.12 0.05
N GLU A 135 10.24 -20.02 0.15
CA GLU A 135 10.05 -19.04 1.21
C GLU A 135 9.73 -17.66 0.63
N LEU A 136 8.73 -17.04 1.20
CA LEU A 136 8.37 -15.63 1.02
C LEU A 136 8.18 -15.02 2.39
N ALA A 137 8.87 -13.93 2.69
CA ALA A 137 8.76 -13.27 3.98
C ALA A 137 7.33 -12.78 4.26
N GLU A 138 6.85 -13.00 5.48
CA GLU A 138 5.53 -12.53 5.93
C GLU A 138 5.56 -11.04 6.34
N GLU A 139 6.73 -10.57 6.80
CA GLU A 139 6.90 -9.20 7.29
C GLU A 139 7.85 -8.42 6.38
N PRO A 140 7.51 -7.16 6.06
CA PRO A 140 8.35 -6.32 5.24
C PRO A 140 9.56 -5.76 5.98
N VAL A 141 10.63 -5.54 5.25
CA VAL A 141 11.81 -4.82 5.71
C VAL A 141 11.88 -3.48 4.98
N ARG A 142 12.10 -2.39 5.72
CA ARG A 142 12.26 -1.07 5.08
C ARG A 142 13.57 -1.02 4.32
N TYR A 143 13.50 -0.65 3.05
CA TYR A 143 14.67 -0.43 2.21
C TYR A 143 15.29 0.94 2.48
N ILE A 144 16.60 0.95 2.72
CA ILE A 144 17.39 2.17 2.88
C ILE A 144 18.49 2.11 1.83
N ALA A 145 18.40 2.96 0.80
CA ALA A 145 19.43 3.06 -0.22
C ALA A 145 20.78 3.43 0.42
N GLN A 146 21.83 2.70 0.09
CA GLN A 146 23.20 2.95 0.56
C GLN A 146 23.92 3.97 -0.33
#